data_0f5861947f2a62acf7e72120898614d4
#
_entry.id   0f5861947f2a62acf7e72120898614d4
#
_cell.length_a   1.000
_cell.length_b   1.000
_cell.length_c   1.000
_cell.angle_alpha   90.00
_cell.angle_beta   90.00
_cell.angle_gamma   90.00
#
_symmetry.space_group_name_H-M   'P 1'
#
loop_
_entity.id
_entity.type
_entity.pdbx_description
1 polymer ?
#
loop_
_entity_poly.entity_id
_entity_poly.type
_entity_poly.pdbx_seq_one_letter_code
_entity_poly.pdbx_strand_id
1 'polypeptide(L)'
;PEETDYYLVDAVAGQRVTIEVVGHRLGTPFDPLVRIVAPDGREFLTHDNDDGFDYDFRFPVTFPVAGPYRIEVRDARYQGGLWPYVLRVGDFPAVRVAYPTAPKEGELVALLGPGSRDIAPVVNDAAATLGPARSLSVTGSQGSTWVTISSEPNLVQKEFEPNNTLPDANPFEVGRSIEGRLEYAGDVDAYRVKLAPQQQIHVRVVTRRIGSPLDSYLRLADPAGNEIASADDQAEDDAELNFTSPAEGFYTLFVEDLNRRGGSDFAYRLQTASPRRDYIVRPAVEQVIIPRGTSMPIALATDRVNVDEPIDVIMSTPTEGITARPCRFERGSPAAV
;
A
#
# COMPACT_ATOMS: atom_id res chain seq x y z
N PRO A 1 -24.04 -20.90 -0.20
CA PRO A 1 -23.90 -22.05 -1.07
C PRO A 1 -22.59 -21.97 -1.79
N GLU A 2 -21.91 -23.12 -1.85
CA GLU A 2 -20.62 -23.28 -2.49
C GLU A 2 -20.79 -23.09 -4.01
N GLU A 3 -20.37 -21.96 -4.53
CA GLU A 3 -20.34 -21.70 -5.97
C GLU A 3 -18.92 -21.89 -6.46
N THR A 4 -18.76 -22.59 -7.57
CA THR A 4 -17.50 -22.80 -8.26
C THR A 4 -17.71 -22.57 -9.73
N ASP A 5 -16.97 -21.64 -10.30
CA ASP A 5 -16.97 -21.37 -11.73
C ASP A 5 -15.93 -22.21 -12.44
N TYR A 6 -16.26 -22.71 -13.62
CA TYR A 6 -15.44 -23.63 -14.41
C TYR A 6 -15.10 -23.04 -15.77
N TYR A 7 -13.81 -23.00 -16.07
CA TYR A 7 -13.28 -22.52 -17.33
C TYR A 7 -12.41 -23.60 -17.97
N LEU A 8 -12.44 -23.70 -19.29
CA LEU A 8 -11.59 -24.62 -20.07
C LEU A 8 -10.51 -23.85 -20.82
N VAL A 9 -9.29 -24.35 -20.74
CA VAL A 9 -8.12 -23.82 -21.47
C VAL A 9 -7.48 -24.99 -22.24
N ASP A 10 -7.52 -24.94 -23.57
CA ASP A 10 -6.79 -25.90 -24.38
C ASP A 10 -5.32 -25.46 -24.47
N ALA A 11 -4.45 -26.21 -23.80
CA ALA A 11 -3.04 -25.90 -23.72
C ALA A 11 -2.21 -26.79 -24.62
N VAL A 12 -1.08 -26.27 -25.14
CA VAL A 12 -0.01 -27.07 -25.73
C VAL A 12 1.07 -27.41 -24.72
N ALA A 13 1.75 -28.53 -24.92
CA ALA A 13 2.84 -28.94 -24.00
C ALA A 13 3.94 -27.86 -23.93
N GLY A 14 4.37 -27.52 -22.74
CA GLY A 14 5.35 -26.47 -22.50
C GLY A 14 4.80 -25.03 -22.60
N GLN A 15 3.51 -24.85 -22.90
CA GLN A 15 2.91 -23.51 -22.93
C GLN A 15 2.96 -22.87 -21.55
N ARG A 16 3.54 -21.66 -21.49
CA ARG A 16 3.54 -20.82 -20.31
C ARG A 16 2.47 -19.74 -20.44
N VAL A 17 1.68 -19.56 -19.41
CA VAL A 17 0.70 -18.48 -19.28
C VAL A 17 0.80 -17.85 -17.90
N THR A 18 0.27 -16.66 -17.76
CA THR A 18 -0.04 -16.05 -16.46
C THR A 18 -1.51 -16.23 -16.18
N ILE A 19 -1.83 -16.61 -14.95
CA ILE A 19 -3.18 -16.65 -14.40
C ILE A 19 -3.29 -15.54 -13.38
N GLU A 20 -4.34 -14.74 -13.48
CA GLU A 20 -4.66 -13.70 -12.52
C GLU A 20 -6.14 -13.75 -12.19
N VAL A 21 -6.46 -13.67 -10.88
CA VAL A 21 -7.83 -13.39 -10.42
C VAL A 21 -7.80 -12.07 -9.67
N VAL A 22 -8.74 -11.20 -10.02
CA VAL A 22 -8.96 -9.90 -9.37
C VAL A 22 -10.38 -9.88 -8.85
N GLY A 23 -10.52 -9.87 -7.55
CA GLY A 23 -11.78 -9.77 -6.83
C GLY A 23 -11.68 -8.76 -5.70
N HIS A 24 -10.79 -8.98 -4.74
CA HIS A 24 -10.58 -8.08 -3.62
C HIS A 24 -10.19 -6.66 -4.06
N ARG A 25 -9.28 -6.54 -5.01
CA ARG A 25 -8.85 -5.26 -5.61
C ARG A 25 -9.95 -4.55 -6.42
N LEU A 26 -11.09 -5.21 -6.68
CA LEU A 26 -12.29 -4.58 -7.21
C LEU A 26 -13.21 -4.05 -6.10
N GLY A 27 -12.82 -4.21 -4.83
CA GLY A 27 -13.60 -3.80 -3.67
C GLY A 27 -14.67 -4.83 -3.26
N THR A 28 -14.54 -6.09 -3.67
CA THR A 28 -15.42 -7.17 -3.23
C THR A 28 -14.80 -7.93 -2.06
N PRO A 29 -15.58 -8.55 -1.15
CA PRO A 29 -15.05 -9.39 -0.09
C PRO A 29 -14.64 -10.80 -0.57
N PHE A 30 -14.51 -11.00 -1.88
CA PHE A 30 -14.13 -12.26 -2.50
C PHE A 30 -12.67 -12.60 -2.21
N ASP A 31 -12.45 -13.80 -1.69
CA ASP A 31 -11.16 -14.40 -1.38
C ASP A 31 -10.93 -15.54 -2.37
N PRO A 32 -10.37 -15.26 -3.58
CA PRO A 32 -10.31 -16.22 -4.65
C PRO A 32 -9.32 -17.36 -4.38
N LEU A 33 -9.75 -18.58 -4.66
CA LEU A 33 -8.91 -19.75 -4.79
C LEU A 33 -9.09 -20.33 -6.19
N VAL A 34 -7.98 -20.63 -6.86
CA VAL A 34 -7.99 -21.35 -8.14
C VAL A 34 -7.47 -22.77 -7.96
N ARG A 35 -8.17 -23.71 -8.59
CA ARG A 35 -7.72 -25.10 -8.72
C ARG A 35 -7.64 -25.43 -10.22
N ILE A 36 -6.54 -25.98 -10.66
CA ILE A 36 -6.31 -26.41 -12.05
C ILE A 36 -6.30 -27.92 -12.11
N VAL A 37 -7.15 -28.46 -12.94
CA VAL A 37 -7.25 -29.92 -13.17
C VAL A 37 -6.71 -30.23 -14.55
N ALA A 38 -5.78 -31.19 -14.62
CA ALA A 38 -5.12 -31.63 -15.85
C ALA A 38 -6.06 -32.46 -16.74
N PRO A 39 -5.71 -32.69 -18.02
CA PRO A 39 -6.51 -33.49 -18.93
C PRO A 39 -6.82 -34.91 -18.48
N ASP A 40 -5.99 -35.50 -17.59
CA ASP A 40 -6.20 -36.82 -16.99
C ASP A 40 -7.17 -36.81 -15.81
N GLY A 41 -7.74 -35.65 -15.46
CA GLY A 41 -8.67 -35.46 -14.37
C GLY A 41 -8.04 -35.27 -12.99
N ARG A 42 -6.71 -35.29 -12.89
CA ARG A 42 -6.01 -35.05 -11.61
C ARG A 42 -5.80 -33.56 -11.38
N GLU A 43 -5.73 -33.21 -10.10
CA GLU A 43 -5.30 -31.87 -9.71
C GLU A 43 -3.87 -31.64 -10.16
N PHE A 44 -3.67 -30.55 -10.89
CA PHE A 44 -2.37 -30.10 -11.37
C PHE A 44 -1.77 -29.07 -10.42
N LEU A 45 -2.59 -28.13 -9.95
CA LEU A 45 -2.16 -27.04 -9.08
C LEU A 45 -3.37 -26.48 -8.34
N THR A 46 -3.17 -26.06 -7.11
CA THR A 46 -4.07 -25.19 -6.37
C THR A 46 -3.28 -23.97 -5.90
N HIS A 47 -3.87 -22.79 -6.03
CA HIS A 47 -3.26 -21.52 -5.66
C HIS A 47 -4.32 -20.56 -5.12
N ASP A 48 -3.95 -19.83 -4.09
CA ASP A 48 -4.68 -18.70 -3.53
C ASP A 48 -3.70 -17.55 -3.28
N ASN A 49 -4.07 -16.52 -2.67
CA ASN A 49 -3.35 -15.33 -2.24
C ASN A 49 -1.89 -15.18 -2.71
N ASP A 50 -1.57 -14.07 -3.31
CA ASP A 50 -0.17 -13.66 -3.54
C ASP A 50 0.16 -12.44 -2.68
N ASP A 51 1.23 -12.51 -1.93
CA ASP A 51 1.74 -11.36 -1.19
C ASP A 51 1.86 -10.12 -2.10
N GLY A 52 1.40 -8.97 -1.62
CA GLY A 52 1.34 -7.72 -2.39
C GLY A 52 0.08 -7.54 -3.24
N PHE A 53 -0.84 -8.52 -3.24
CA PHE A 53 -2.14 -8.44 -3.92
C PHE A 53 -3.34 -8.69 -3.00
N ASP A 54 -3.15 -8.61 -1.69
CA ASP A 54 -4.13 -8.93 -0.65
C ASP A 54 -4.63 -10.39 -0.80
N TYR A 55 -5.93 -10.57 -1.04
CA TYR A 55 -6.51 -11.89 -1.29
C TYR A 55 -6.44 -12.31 -2.76
N ASP A 56 -6.09 -11.42 -3.68
CA ASP A 56 -5.97 -11.73 -5.10
C ASP A 56 -4.62 -12.40 -5.42
N PHE A 57 -4.48 -12.89 -6.64
CA PHE A 57 -3.20 -13.48 -7.06
C PHE A 57 -2.90 -13.25 -8.55
N ARG A 58 -1.61 -13.33 -8.89
CA ARG A 58 -1.08 -13.31 -10.25
C ARG A 58 0.19 -14.17 -10.31
N PHE A 59 0.13 -15.30 -10.96
CA PHE A 59 1.26 -16.22 -11.03
C PHE A 59 1.45 -16.83 -12.43
N PRO A 60 2.69 -17.18 -12.82
CA PRO A 60 2.96 -17.90 -14.05
C PRO A 60 2.76 -19.41 -13.86
N VAL A 61 2.21 -20.05 -14.87
CA VAL A 61 2.09 -21.51 -14.92
C VAL A 61 2.57 -22.05 -16.25
N THR A 62 3.20 -23.22 -16.26
CA THR A 62 3.60 -23.93 -17.48
C THR A 62 2.86 -25.27 -17.53
N PHE A 63 2.11 -25.49 -18.60
CA PHE A 63 1.37 -26.72 -18.83
C PHE A 63 2.29 -27.82 -19.36
N PRO A 64 2.53 -28.92 -18.59
CA PRO A 64 3.51 -29.95 -18.99
C PRO A 64 3.06 -30.80 -20.15
N VAL A 65 1.75 -30.97 -20.36
CA VAL A 65 1.18 -31.81 -21.44
C VAL A 65 0.12 -31.03 -22.21
N ALA A 66 -0.10 -31.38 -23.45
CA ALA A 66 -1.16 -30.79 -24.26
C ALA A 66 -2.53 -31.37 -23.85
N GLY A 67 -3.58 -30.53 -23.98
CA GLY A 67 -4.97 -30.94 -23.76
C GLY A 67 -5.79 -29.91 -22.99
N PRO A 68 -7.05 -30.24 -22.70
CA PRO A 68 -7.96 -29.36 -22.00
C PRO A 68 -7.68 -29.36 -20.49
N TYR A 69 -7.28 -28.23 -19.97
CA TYR A 69 -7.19 -27.98 -18.53
C TYR A 69 -8.46 -27.30 -18.05
N ARG A 70 -8.98 -27.73 -16.91
CA ARG A 70 -10.11 -27.09 -16.26
C ARG A 70 -9.60 -26.20 -15.12
N ILE A 71 -9.91 -24.90 -15.22
CA ILE A 71 -9.67 -23.92 -14.18
C ILE A 71 -10.96 -23.77 -13.37
N GLU A 72 -10.88 -24.02 -12.09
CA GLU A 72 -11.97 -23.90 -11.13
C GLU A 72 -11.67 -22.68 -10.24
N VAL A 73 -12.60 -21.72 -10.18
CA VAL A 73 -12.48 -20.52 -9.36
C VAL A 73 -13.60 -20.55 -8.32
N ARG A 74 -13.25 -20.39 -7.05
CA ARG A 74 -14.20 -20.32 -5.93
C ARG A 74 -13.69 -19.41 -4.83
N ASP A 75 -14.56 -19.06 -3.90
CA ASP A 75 -14.15 -18.41 -2.65
C ASP A 75 -13.42 -19.41 -1.75
N ALA A 76 -12.26 -19.01 -1.19
CA ALA A 76 -11.43 -19.86 -0.33
C ALA A 76 -12.16 -20.25 0.98
N ARG A 77 -13.05 -19.39 1.47
CA ARG A 77 -13.85 -19.58 2.69
C ARG A 77 -15.19 -20.24 2.41
N TYR A 78 -15.43 -20.70 1.17
CA TYR A 78 -16.72 -21.27 0.74
C TYR A 78 -17.92 -20.33 0.96
N GLN A 79 -17.67 -19.04 0.95
CA GLN A 79 -18.71 -18.04 0.95
C GLN A 79 -19.21 -17.87 -0.48
N GLY A 80 -20.47 -17.60 -0.65
CA GLY A 80 -21.08 -17.35 -1.95
C GLY A 80 -21.78 -16.00 -1.92
N GLY A 81 -21.81 -15.33 -3.06
CA GLY A 81 -22.47 -14.05 -3.22
C GLY A 81 -22.42 -13.59 -4.66
N LEU A 82 -23.12 -12.52 -4.99
CA LEU A 82 -23.01 -11.87 -6.30
C LEU A 82 -21.74 -10.99 -6.34
N TRP A 83 -20.60 -11.59 -6.07
CA TRP A 83 -19.32 -10.90 -6.05
C TRP A 83 -18.64 -10.99 -7.43
N PRO A 84 -18.56 -9.90 -8.17
CA PRO A 84 -17.86 -9.92 -9.44
C PRO A 84 -16.35 -10.11 -9.24
N TYR A 85 -15.74 -10.86 -10.13
CA TYR A 85 -14.31 -10.99 -10.25
C TYR A 85 -13.88 -11.00 -11.73
N VAL A 86 -12.59 -10.85 -12.00
CA VAL A 86 -12.00 -10.98 -13.32
C VAL A 86 -10.98 -12.10 -13.29
N LEU A 87 -11.21 -13.15 -14.08
CA LEU A 87 -10.20 -14.17 -14.40
C LEU A 87 -9.48 -13.77 -15.69
N ARG A 88 -8.16 -13.72 -15.66
CA ARG A 88 -7.31 -13.51 -16.82
C ARG A 88 -6.37 -14.69 -16.99
N VAL A 89 -6.30 -15.25 -18.20
CA VAL A 89 -5.40 -16.33 -18.57
C VAL A 89 -4.77 -15.99 -19.93
N GLY A 90 -3.44 -15.90 -19.98
CA GLY A 90 -2.76 -15.55 -21.23
C GLY A 90 -1.27 -15.28 -21.05
N ASP A 91 -0.60 -14.95 -22.15
CA ASP A 91 0.81 -14.57 -22.15
C ASP A 91 0.96 -13.07 -21.87
N PHE A 92 0.77 -12.69 -20.61
CA PHE A 92 1.09 -11.37 -20.10
C PHE A 92 2.02 -11.48 -18.88
N PRO A 93 2.82 -10.42 -18.58
CA PRO A 93 3.83 -10.51 -17.55
C PRO A 93 3.26 -10.71 -16.14
N ALA A 94 3.78 -11.68 -15.40
CA ALA A 94 3.45 -11.90 -13.99
C ALA A 94 4.39 -11.07 -13.09
N VAL A 95 4.38 -9.75 -13.25
CA VAL A 95 5.18 -8.81 -12.46
C VAL A 95 4.33 -8.21 -11.35
N ARG A 96 4.96 -7.83 -10.24
CA ARG A 96 4.31 -7.23 -9.07
C ARG A 96 4.79 -5.82 -8.82
N VAL A 97 6.09 -5.59 -8.86
CA VAL A 97 6.79 -4.39 -8.39
C VAL A 97 7.63 -3.79 -9.51
N ALA A 98 7.67 -2.48 -9.55
CA ALA A 98 8.61 -1.70 -10.34
C ALA A 98 9.79 -1.23 -9.46
N TYR A 99 11.02 -1.32 -9.94
CA TYR A 99 12.18 -0.74 -9.27
C TYR A 99 13.09 0.01 -10.25
N PRO A 100 13.42 1.28 -10.00
CA PRO A 100 13.04 2.09 -8.85
C PRO A 100 11.52 2.30 -8.74
N THR A 101 11.03 2.46 -7.50
CA THR A 101 9.60 2.68 -7.21
C THR A 101 9.13 4.10 -7.55
N ALA A 102 10.08 5.03 -7.71
CA ALA A 102 9.87 6.43 -8.08
C ALA A 102 10.85 6.83 -9.21
N PRO A 103 10.72 6.24 -10.40
CA PRO A 103 11.65 6.48 -11.49
C PRO A 103 11.51 7.90 -12.05
N LYS A 104 12.66 8.52 -12.39
CA LYS A 104 12.70 9.76 -13.16
C LYS A 104 12.27 9.52 -14.61
N GLU A 105 11.89 10.59 -15.29
CA GLU A 105 11.63 10.52 -16.72
C GLU A 105 12.88 10.03 -17.47
N GLY A 106 12.70 9.09 -18.39
CA GLY A 106 13.78 8.43 -19.12
C GLY A 106 14.54 7.37 -18.35
N GLU A 107 14.28 7.14 -17.07
CA GLU A 107 14.94 6.11 -16.27
C GLU A 107 14.42 4.72 -16.61
N LEU A 108 15.33 3.74 -16.63
CA LEU A 108 14.98 2.33 -16.80
C LEU A 108 14.37 1.79 -15.51
N VAL A 109 13.25 1.11 -15.65
CA VAL A 109 12.50 0.49 -14.56
C VAL A 109 12.57 -1.01 -14.72
N ALA A 110 13.15 -1.69 -13.75
CA ALA A 110 13.10 -3.15 -13.65
C ALA A 110 11.70 -3.58 -13.21
N LEU A 111 11.22 -4.66 -13.82
CA LEU A 111 9.91 -5.24 -13.53
C LEU A 111 10.12 -6.54 -12.78
N LEU A 112 9.73 -6.57 -11.51
CA LEU A 112 10.10 -7.60 -10.55
C LEU A 112 8.88 -8.45 -10.15
N GLY A 113 9.13 -9.72 -9.87
CA GLY A 113 8.11 -10.69 -9.47
C GLY A 113 8.38 -12.08 -10.04
N PRO A 114 7.53 -13.08 -9.78
CA PRO A 114 7.76 -14.47 -10.15
C PRO A 114 7.86 -14.71 -11.66
N GLY A 115 7.37 -13.77 -12.47
CA GLY A 115 7.42 -13.84 -13.94
C GLY A 115 8.42 -12.90 -14.58
N SER A 116 9.31 -12.25 -13.83
CA SER A 116 10.15 -11.14 -14.32
C SER A 116 11.45 -11.55 -14.99
N ARG A 117 11.88 -12.80 -14.90
CA ARG A 117 13.21 -13.25 -15.40
C ARG A 117 13.45 -12.98 -16.89
N ASP A 118 12.40 -12.93 -17.69
CA ASP A 118 12.48 -12.78 -19.15
C ASP A 118 11.90 -11.43 -19.62
N ILE A 119 11.67 -10.49 -18.69
CA ILE A 119 11.06 -9.19 -19.01
C ILE A 119 12.15 -8.12 -19.01
N ALA A 120 12.33 -7.50 -20.19
CA ALA A 120 13.26 -6.38 -20.31
C ALA A 120 12.78 -5.19 -19.46
N PRO A 121 13.70 -4.44 -18.84
CA PRO A 121 13.35 -3.18 -18.20
C PRO A 121 12.63 -2.25 -19.17
N VAL A 122 11.68 -1.49 -18.69
CA VAL A 122 10.95 -0.50 -19.49
C VAL A 122 11.45 0.90 -19.19
N VAL A 123 11.41 1.77 -20.19
CA VAL A 123 11.74 3.18 -20.00
C VAL A 123 10.52 3.88 -19.38
N ASN A 124 10.76 4.67 -18.35
CA ASN A 124 9.76 5.57 -17.81
C ASN A 124 9.59 6.79 -18.75
N ASP A 125 8.65 6.73 -19.67
CA ASP A 125 8.35 7.78 -20.66
C ASP A 125 7.27 8.78 -20.19
N ALA A 126 7.20 9.01 -18.91
CA ALA A 126 6.09 9.67 -18.24
C ALA A 126 5.80 11.10 -18.69
N ALA A 127 4.66 11.30 -19.26
CA ALA A 127 3.94 12.56 -19.09
C ALA A 127 3.44 12.66 -17.65
N ALA A 128 3.61 13.82 -17.02
CA ALA A 128 3.16 14.09 -15.66
C ALA A 128 1.68 13.72 -15.51
N THR A 129 1.39 12.78 -14.63
CA THR A 129 0.02 12.43 -14.26
C THR A 129 -0.36 13.18 -12.98
N LEU A 130 -1.64 13.51 -12.84
CA LEU A 130 -2.18 14.09 -11.62
C LEU A 130 -2.23 12.99 -10.54
N GLY A 131 -1.59 13.23 -9.40
CA GLY A 131 -1.62 12.35 -8.24
C GLY A 131 -0.26 11.79 -7.83
N PRO A 132 -0.17 11.22 -6.60
CA PRO A 132 1.10 10.76 -6.01
C PRO A 132 1.60 9.43 -6.58
N ALA A 133 0.75 8.70 -7.30
CA ALA A 133 1.09 7.41 -7.90
C ALA A 133 0.45 7.25 -9.28
N ARG A 134 1.06 6.45 -10.11
CA ARG A 134 0.54 6.10 -11.45
C ARG A 134 0.85 4.64 -11.80
N SER A 135 0.14 4.12 -12.80
CA SER A 135 0.38 2.78 -13.33
C SER A 135 1.31 2.84 -14.53
N LEU A 136 2.32 1.99 -14.53
CA LEU A 136 3.18 1.70 -15.67
C LEU A 136 2.67 0.42 -16.34
N SER A 137 2.28 0.52 -17.61
CA SER A 137 1.78 -0.63 -18.36
C SER A 137 2.93 -1.47 -18.91
N VAL A 138 2.78 -2.79 -18.84
CA VAL A 138 3.73 -3.78 -19.36
C VAL A 138 2.97 -4.74 -20.24
N THR A 139 3.38 -4.85 -21.50
CA THR A 139 2.66 -5.64 -22.51
C THR A 139 3.38 -6.94 -22.82
N GLY A 140 2.65 -8.06 -22.80
CA GLY A 140 3.04 -9.35 -23.35
C GLY A 140 2.38 -9.59 -24.71
N SER A 141 2.54 -10.79 -25.27
CA SER A 141 1.99 -11.12 -26.59
C SER A 141 0.46 -11.28 -26.59
N GLN A 142 -0.14 -11.64 -25.47
CA GLN A 142 -1.58 -11.89 -25.32
C GLN A 142 -2.21 -11.09 -24.19
N GLY A 143 -1.70 -9.91 -23.91
CA GLY A 143 -2.25 -9.04 -22.89
C GLY A 143 -1.21 -8.14 -22.24
N SER A 144 -1.67 -7.32 -21.33
CA SER A 144 -0.83 -6.40 -20.55
C SER A 144 -1.10 -6.54 -19.08
N THR A 145 -0.12 -6.17 -18.30
CA THR A 145 -0.23 -5.93 -16.85
C THR A 145 0.21 -4.52 -16.52
N TRP A 146 0.11 -4.14 -15.26
CA TRP A 146 0.61 -2.85 -14.79
C TRP A 146 1.22 -3.00 -13.41
N VAL A 147 2.16 -2.13 -13.12
CA VAL A 147 2.79 -1.95 -11.82
C VAL A 147 2.62 -0.50 -11.38
N THR A 148 2.59 -0.28 -10.08
CA THR A 148 2.44 1.06 -9.51
C THR A 148 3.80 1.70 -9.30
N ILE A 149 3.96 2.95 -9.75
CA ILE A 149 5.14 3.79 -9.48
C ILE A 149 4.71 5.13 -8.89
N SER A 150 5.62 5.77 -8.16
CA SER A 150 5.41 7.12 -7.64
C SER A 150 5.54 8.16 -8.76
N SER A 151 4.75 9.22 -8.66
CA SER A 151 4.83 10.40 -9.52
C SER A 151 5.76 11.49 -8.96
N GLU A 152 6.40 11.28 -7.81
CA GLU A 152 7.21 12.27 -7.09
C GLU A 152 8.68 11.85 -6.94
N PRO A 153 9.42 11.62 -8.06
CA PRO A 153 10.76 11.06 -8.01
C PRO A 153 11.80 11.97 -7.32
N ASN A 154 11.57 13.29 -7.30
CA ASN A 154 12.53 14.24 -6.71
C ASN A 154 12.51 14.23 -5.17
N LEU A 155 11.52 13.63 -4.55
CA LEU A 155 11.41 13.50 -3.10
C LEU A 155 11.94 12.16 -2.59
N VAL A 156 12.38 11.27 -3.50
CA VAL A 156 12.81 9.91 -3.17
C VAL A 156 14.32 9.78 -3.32
N GLN A 157 14.99 9.36 -2.26
CA GLN A 157 16.38 8.94 -2.25
C GLN A 157 16.47 7.46 -2.60
N LYS A 158 17.65 7.00 -3.02
CA LYS A 158 17.93 5.56 -3.17
C LYS A 158 18.82 5.12 -2.01
N GLU A 159 18.61 3.91 -1.54
CA GLU A 159 19.53 3.29 -0.59
C GLU A 159 20.89 2.98 -1.21
N PHE A 160 21.87 2.76 -0.35
CA PHE A 160 23.21 2.28 -0.69
C PHE A 160 23.57 1.12 0.22
N GLU A 161 23.90 -0.01 -0.38
CA GLU A 161 24.35 -1.20 0.32
C GLU A 161 25.88 -1.23 0.51
N PRO A 162 26.40 -1.83 1.59
CA PRO A 162 25.64 -2.45 2.70
C PRO A 162 25.11 -1.39 3.68
N ASN A 163 23.90 -1.63 4.24
CA ASN A 163 23.27 -0.72 5.20
C ASN A 163 22.61 -1.44 6.41
N ASN A 164 23.02 -2.67 6.70
CA ASN A 164 22.35 -3.59 7.63
C ASN A 164 22.61 -3.31 9.12
N THR A 165 23.50 -2.37 9.44
CA THR A 165 23.92 -2.11 10.84
C THR A 165 23.93 -0.62 11.18
N LEU A 166 23.92 -0.31 12.49
CA LEU A 166 24.01 1.09 12.95
C LEU A 166 25.16 1.89 12.33
N PRO A 167 26.40 1.37 12.24
CA PRO A 167 27.50 2.08 11.61
C PRO A 167 27.30 2.35 10.11
N ASP A 168 26.65 1.42 9.41
CA ASP A 168 26.46 1.44 7.96
C ASP A 168 25.13 2.11 7.55
N ALA A 169 24.33 2.54 8.53
CA ALA A 169 23.03 3.15 8.30
C ALA A 169 23.07 4.33 7.33
N ASN A 170 22.25 4.26 6.29
CA ASN A 170 22.15 5.32 5.29
C ASN A 170 21.62 6.62 5.91
N PRO A 171 22.19 7.79 5.59
CA PRO A 171 21.64 9.05 6.05
C PRO A 171 20.27 9.33 5.42
N PHE A 172 19.34 9.77 6.24
CA PHE A 172 17.96 10.02 5.82
C PHE A 172 17.43 11.34 6.42
N GLU A 173 16.77 12.15 5.60
CA GLU A 173 16.21 13.44 6.01
C GLU A 173 14.71 13.35 6.29
N VAL A 174 14.28 13.96 7.40
CA VAL A 174 12.84 14.08 7.71
C VAL A 174 12.11 14.87 6.62
N GLY A 175 10.95 14.38 6.22
CA GLY A 175 10.13 14.98 5.14
C GLY A 175 10.48 14.47 3.75
N ARG A 176 11.38 13.49 3.65
CA ARG A 176 11.70 12.80 2.40
C ARG A 176 11.25 11.35 2.44
N SER A 177 11.38 10.71 1.28
CA SER A 177 11.24 9.26 1.13
C SER A 177 12.58 8.66 0.71
N ILE A 178 12.82 7.43 1.12
CA ILE A 178 13.90 6.61 0.59
C ILE A 178 13.32 5.31 0.05
N GLU A 179 13.76 4.86 -1.10
CA GLU A 179 13.42 3.55 -1.66
C GLU A 179 14.52 2.56 -1.41
N GLY A 180 14.14 1.37 -0.98
CA GLY A 180 15.03 0.27 -0.69
C GLY A 180 14.46 -1.06 -1.11
N ARG A 181 15.25 -2.11 -0.88
CA ARG A 181 14.89 -3.47 -1.21
C ARG A 181 15.62 -4.46 -0.32
N LEU A 182 14.87 -5.29 0.41
CA LEU A 182 15.46 -6.42 1.13
C LEU A 182 15.95 -7.47 0.13
N GLU A 183 17.26 -7.48 -0.15
CA GLU A 183 17.85 -8.22 -1.28
C GLU A 183 17.87 -9.74 -1.06
N TYR A 184 17.92 -10.19 0.20
CA TYR A 184 17.99 -11.61 0.57
C TYR A 184 17.24 -11.91 1.87
N ALA A 185 17.00 -13.17 2.13
CA ALA A 185 16.31 -13.62 3.35
C ALA A 185 17.11 -13.23 4.62
N GLY A 186 16.47 -12.50 5.53
CA GLY A 186 17.07 -11.98 6.76
C GLY A 186 17.81 -10.66 6.58
N ASP A 187 17.65 -10.02 5.45
CA ASP A 187 18.14 -8.67 5.19
C ASP A 187 17.46 -7.63 6.08
N VAL A 188 18.20 -6.59 6.43
CA VAL A 188 17.75 -5.52 7.33
C VAL A 188 18.34 -4.20 6.86
N ASP A 189 17.53 -3.23 6.51
CA ASP A 189 18.00 -1.93 6.04
C ASP A 189 17.92 -0.88 7.15
N ALA A 190 19.04 -0.22 7.42
CA ALA A 190 19.17 0.79 8.46
C ALA A 190 19.27 2.21 7.89
N TYR A 191 18.51 3.14 8.47
CA TYR A 191 18.42 4.53 8.06
C TYR A 191 18.61 5.46 9.25
N ARG A 192 19.60 6.34 9.18
CA ARG A 192 19.94 7.25 10.26
C ARG A 192 19.31 8.62 10.03
N VAL A 193 18.45 9.04 10.95
CA VAL A 193 17.75 10.32 10.92
C VAL A 193 18.19 11.19 12.10
N LYS A 194 18.46 12.47 11.84
CA LYS A 194 18.75 13.44 12.89
C LYS A 194 17.47 14.09 13.35
N LEU A 195 17.17 14.04 14.67
CA LEU A 195 16.00 14.66 15.28
C LEU A 195 16.41 15.69 16.31
N ALA A 196 15.69 16.81 16.36
CA ALA A 196 15.79 17.80 17.44
C ALA A 196 15.01 17.36 18.67
N PRO A 197 15.24 17.95 19.86
CA PRO A 197 14.43 17.65 21.05
C PRO A 197 12.95 17.95 20.80
N GLN A 198 12.06 17.08 21.26
CA GLN A 198 10.59 17.19 21.10
C GLN A 198 10.13 17.25 19.63
N GLN A 199 10.97 16.87 18.69
CA GLN A 199 10.57 16.75 17.31
C GLN A 199 9.68 15.52 17.12
N GLN A 200 8.52 15.74 16.52
CA GLN A 200 7.59 14.69 16.17
C GLN A 200 7.82 14.25 14.73
N ILE A 201 7.87 12.95 14.52
CA ILE A 201 7.90 12.34 13.19
C ILE A 201 6.82 11.27 13.06
N HIS A 202 6.25 11.17 11.88
CA HIS A 202 5.47 10.04 11.41
C HIS A 202 6.32 9.29 10.40
N VAL A 203 6.47 7.99 10.58
CA VAL A 203 7.26 7.10 9.71
C VAL A 203 6.34 6.05 9.15
N ARG A 204 6.43 5.78 7.87
CA ARG A 204 5.64 4.77 7.18
C ARG A 204 6.50 4.00 6.19
N VAL A 205 6.34 2.69 6.15
CA VAL A 205 6.86 1.84 5.08
C VAL A 205 5.74 1.62 4.05
N VAL A 206 6.01 1.80 2.77
CA VAL A 206 5.03 1.57 1.70
C VAL A 206 5.44 0.34 0.91
N THR A 207 4.68 -0.74 1.00
CA THR A 207 4.92 -2.03 0.35
C THR A 207 3.73 -2.49 -0.47
N ARG A 208 2.55 -2.64 0.15
CA ARG A 208 1.34 -3.16 -0.50
C ARG A 208 0.88 -2.33 -1.68
N ARG A 209 0.89 -1.00 -1.55
CA ARG A 209 0.47 -0.08 -2.63
C ARG A 209 1.35 -0.12 -3.87
N ILE A 210 2.58 -0.61 -3.75
CA ILE A 210 3.49 -0.81 -4.88
C ILE A 210 3.55 -2.26 -5.34
N GLY A 211 2.77 -3.17 -4.73
CA GLY A 211 2.69 -4.59 -5.07
C GLY A 211 3.85 -5.42 -4.53
N SER A 212 4.59 -4.93 -3.54
CA SER A 212 5.68 -5.67 -2.89
C SER A 212 5.14 -6.79 -2.01
N PRO A 213 5.78 -7.97 -2.00
CA PRO A 213 5.43 -9.07 -1.10
C PRO A 213 5.99 -8.89 0.32
N LEU A 214 6.67 -7.77 0.58
CA LEU A 214 7.26 -7.43 1.88
C LEU A 214 6.18 -7.23 2.93
N ASP A 215 6.23 -8.03 3.98
CA ASP A 215 5.47 -7.90 5.22
C ASP A 215 6.29 -7.02 6.17
N SER A 216 6.02 -5.71 6.15
CA SER A 216 6.92 -4.72 6.72
C SER A 216 6.94 -4.72 8.24
N TYR A 217 8.13 -4.79 8.80
CA TYR A 217 8.41 -4.58 10.22
C TYR A 217 9.39 -3.42 10.39
N LEU A 218 8.97 -2.40 11.13
CA LEU A 218 9.71 -1.17 11.36
C LEU A 218 10.17 -1.10 12.80
N ARG A 219 11.48 -0.87 13.03
CA ARG A 219 12.05 -0.63 14.37
C ARG A 219 12.73 0.73 14.42
N LEU A 220 12.71 1.35 15.57
CA LEU A 220 13.40 2.59 15.86
C LEU A 220 14.35 2.40 17.05
N ALA A 221 15.62 2.73 16.84
CA ALA A 221 16.63 2.73 17.90
C ALA A 221 17.04 4.14 18.28
N ASP A 222 17.41 4.30 19.56
CA ASP A 222 17.97 5.52 20.13
C ASP A 222 19.46 5.74 19.68
N PRO A 223 20.08 6.88 19.99
CA PRO A 223 21.50 7.12 19.67
C PRO A 223 22.49 6.13 20.30
N ALA A 224 22.09 5.38 21.31
CA ALA A 224 22.91 4.33 21.93
C ALA A 224 22.68 2.94 21.29
N GLY A 225 21.73 2.83 20.36
CA GLY A 225 21.40 1.60 19.66
C GLY A 225 20.35 0.72 20.35
N ASN A 226 19.72 1.23 21.40
CA ASN A 226 18.63 0.48 22.04
C ASN A 226 17.34 0.68 21.26
N GLU A 227 16.60 -0.39 21.02
CA GLU A 227 15.26 -0.30 20.45
C GLU A 227 14.32 0.42 21.41
N ILE A 228 13.63 1.45 20.91
CA ILE A 228 12.71 2.28 21.69
C ILE A 228 11.29 2.27 21.18
N ALA A 229 11.06 1.82 19.96
CA ALA A 229 9.75 1.61 19.38
C ALA A 229 9.84 0.64 18.20
N SER A 230 8.74 -0.08 17.95
CA SER A 230 8.57 -0.90 16.76
C SER A 230 7.11 -0.90 16.32
N ALA A 231 6.88 -1.23 15.07
CA ALA A 231 5.55 -1.39 14.48
C ALA A 231 5.63 -2.43 13.36
N ASP A 232 4.59 -3.24 13.28
CA ASP A 232 4.26 -4.08 12.14
C ASP A 232 3.01 -3.54 11.44
N ASP A 233 2.45 -4.28 10.52
CA ASP A 233 1.20 -3.91 9.87
C ASP A 233 0.04 -3.84 10.88
N GLN A 234 -0.82 -2.84 10.72
CA GLN A 234 -2.05 -2.74 11.49
C GLN A 234 -3.24 -3.08 10.56
N ALA A 235 -3.78 -4.28 10.74
CA ALA A 235 -4.92 -4.82 10.00
C ALA A 235 -4.62 -5.09 8.50
N GLU A 236 -4.71 -4.11 7.64
CA GLU A 236 -4.50 -4.22 6.19
C GLU A 236 -3.54 -3.15 5.66
N ASP A 237 -2.92 -2.37 6.55
CA ASP A 237 -1.99 -1.29 6.19
C ASP A 237 -0.54 -1.69 6.46
N ASP A 238 0.38 -1.04 5.74
CA ASP A 238 1.84 -1.17 5.95
C ASP A 238 2.26 -0.62 7.34
N ALA A 239 3.45 -1.01 7.83
CA ALA A 239 3.97 -0.57 9.13
C ALA A 239 4.07 0.95 9.25
N GLU A 240 3.49 1.50 10.32
CA GLU A 240 3.50 2.93 10.64
C GLU A 240 3.93 3.18 12.09
N LEU A 241 4.71 4.23 12.31
CA LEU A 241 5.21 4.64 13.62
C LEU A 241 5.10 6.14 13.81
N ASN A 242 4.51 6.57 14.93
CA ASN A 242 4.59 7.95 15.41
C ASN A 242 5.57 8.03 16.58
N PHE A 243 6.52 8.96 16.50
CA PHE A 243 7.53 9.11 17.53
C PHE A 243 7.80 10.59 17.84
N THR A 244 8.03 10.87 19.13
CA THR A 244 8.50 12.17 19.61
C THR A 244 9.88 12.00 20.26
N SER A 245 10.90 12.64 19.71
CA SER A 245 12.26 12.52 20.21
C SER A 245 12.40 13.15 21.60
N PRO A 246 12.89 12.44 22.62
CA PRO A 246 13.12 13.02 23.94
C PRO A 246 14.31 13.98 23.97
N ALA A 247 15.30 13.79 23.09
CA ALA A 247 16.51 14.58 23.04
C ALA A 247 17.01 14.75 21.59
N GLU A 248 17.90 15.72 21.38
CA GLU A 248 18.61 15.80 20.10
C GLU A 248 19.52 14.57 19.92
N GLY A 249 19.49 13.99 18.72
CA GLY A 249 20.34 12.85 18.42
C GLY A 249 20.12 12.26 17.04
N PHE A 250 20.96 11.27 16.74
CA PHE A 250 20.78 10.41 15.56
C PHE A 250 20.03 9.15 15.99
N TYR A 251 18.84 9.00 15.47
CA TYR A 251 18.02 7.82 15.65
C TYR A 251 18.13 6.94 14.42
N THR A 252 17.98 5.62 14.57
CA THR A 252 18.08 4.69 13.45
C THR A 252 16.79 3.96 13.27
N LEU A 253 16.24 4.04 12.06
CA LEU A 253 15.10 3.26 11.60
C LEU A 253 15.62 1.99 10.93
N PHE A 254 15.02 0.84 11.23
CA PHE A 254 15.31 -0.44 10.58
C PHE A 254 14.05 -0.92 9.89
N VAL A 255 14.20 -1.32 8.63
CA VAL A 255 13.15 -1.98 7.84
C VAL A 255 13.55 -3.42 7.61
N GLU A 256 12.65 -4.34 7.91
CA GLU A 256 12.83 -5.78 7.72
C GLU A 256 11.51 -6.46 7.37
N ASP A 257 11.58 -7.67 6.82
CA ASP A 257 10.38 -8.51 6.63
C ASP A 257 10.08 -9.26 7.91
N LEU A 258 8.83 -9.21 8.38
CA LEU A 258 8.40 -9.86 9.63
C LEU A 258 8.70 -11.37 9.62
N ASN A 259 8.64 -12.01 8.46
CA ASN A 259 8.93 -13.43 8.25
C ASN A 259 10.38 -13.68 7.80
N ARG A 260 11.24 -12.64 7.83
CA ARG A 260 12.64 -12.71 7.41
C ARG A 260 12.85 -13.20 5.98
N ARG A 261 11.90 -12.90 5.09
CA ARG A 261 12.03 -13.14 3.66
C ARG A 261 12.80 -11.98 3.00
N GLY A 262 13.14 -12.16 1.76
CA GLY A 262 13.78 -11.14 0.93
C GLY A 262 13.95 -11.67 -0.49
N GLY A 263 14.26 -10.76 -1.41
CA GLY A 263 14.40 -11.10 -2.82
C GLY A 263 14.31 -9.86 -3.71
N SER A 264 14.42 -10.08 -5.00
CA SER A 264 14.45 -8.98 -5.98
C SER A 264 13.18 -8.12 -5.99
N ASP A 265 12.04 -8.66 -5.61
CA ASP A 265 10.73 -7.99 -5.59
C ASP A 265 10.30 -7.49 -4.19
N PHE A 266 11.15 -7.64 -3.17
CA PHE A 266 10.94 -7.10 -1.82
C PHE A 266 11.30 -5.62 -1.72
N ALA A 267 10.86 -4.83 -2.69
CA ALA A 267 11.09 -3.39 -2.70
C ALA A 267 10.10 -2.67 -1.78
N TYR A 268 10.54 -1.54 -1.22
CA TYR A 268 9.72 -0.70 -0.38
C TYR A 268 10.09 0.77 -0.53
N ARG A 269 9.28 1.61 0.09
CA ARG A 269 9.58 3.02 0.25
C ARG A 269 9.34 3.43 1.70
N LEU A 270 10.40 3.84 2.39
CA LEU A 270 10.31 4.42 3.72
C LEU A 270 10.05 5.93 3.58
N GLN A 271 9.01 6.40 4.21
CA GLN A 271 8.59 7.80 4.19
C GLN A 271 8.64 8.36 5.60
N THR A 272 9.15 9.59 5.72
CA THR A 272 9.03 10.36 6.96
C THR A 272 8.32 11.67 6.69
N ALA A 273 7.47 12.07 7.62
CA ALA A 273 6.77 13.35 7.58
C ALA A 273 6.70 13.94 9.00
N SER A 274 6.46 15.24 9.08
CA SER A 274 5.90 15.79 10.31
C SER A 274 4.49 15.23 10.46
N PRO A 275 4.04 14.88 11.68
CA PRO A 275 2.70 14.37 11.89
C PRO A 275 1.66 15.31 11.27
N ARG A 276 0.76 14.74 10.51
CA ARG A 276 -0.33 15.52 9.91
C ARG A 276 -1.11 16.20 11.02
N ARG A 277 -1.32 17.50 10.86
CA ARG A 277 -2.22 18.26 11.71
C ARG A 277 -3.50 18.50 10.93
N ASP A 278 -4.60 17.98 11.45
CA ASP A 278 -5.90 18.08 10.78
C ASP A 278 -7.03 18.06 11.80
N TYR A 279 -8.19 18.54 11.40
CA TYR A 279 -9.43 18.39 12.14
C TYR A 279 -10.63 18.40 11.20
N ILE A 280 -11.67 17.71 11.63
CA ILE A 280 -12.98 17.73 10.95
C ILE A 280 -14.00 18.18 11.98
N VAL A 281 -14.82 19.16 11.62
CA VAL A 281 -15.98 19.60 12.41
C VAL A 281 -17.24 19.06 11.76
N ARG A 282 -18.05 18.35 12.52
CA ARG A 282 -19.32 17.79 12.05
C ARG A 282 -20.48 18.31 12.88
N PRO A 283 -21.54 18.84 12.24
CA PRO A 283 -22.80 19.10 12.96
C PRO A 283 -23.49 17.77 13.28
N ALA A 284 -24.16 17.75 14.42
CA ALA A 284 -24.94 16.55 14.83
C ALA A 284 -26.18 16.31 13.96
N VAL A 285 -26.57 17.29 13.13
CA VAL A 285 -27.72 17.24 12.23
C VAL A 285 -27.36 17.81 10.88
N GLU A 286 -27.81 17.20 9.82
CA GLU A 286 -27.58 17.66 8.44
C GLU A 286 -28.54 18.80 8.02
N GLN A 287 -29.70 18.87 8.66
CA GLN A 287 -30.72 19.87 8.35
C GLN A 287 -31.39 20.37 9.63
N VAL A 288 -31.61 21.67 9.71
CA VAL A 288 -32.31 22.32 10.81
C VAL A 288 -33.52 23.09 10.32
N ILE A 289 -34.62 23.01 11.04
CA ILE A 289 -35.81 23.84 10.81
C ILE A 289 -35.92 24.81 11.99
N ILE A 290 -35.73 26.10 11.72
CA ILE A 290 -35.78 27.16 12.72
C ILE A 290 -37.05 27.97 12.51
N PRO A 291 -38.06 27.95 13.43
CA PRO A 291 -39.22 28.80 13.31
C PRO A 291 -38.81 30.28 13.35
N ARG A 292 -39.54 31.12 12.61
CA ARG A 292 -39.25 32.54 12.51
C ARG A 292 -39.29 33.21 13.90
N GLY A 293 -38.24 33.99 14.19
CA GLY A 293 -38.11 34.72 15.49
C GLY A 293 -37.63 33.84 16.64
N THR A 294 -37.18 32.58 16.37
CA THR A 294 -36.62 31.68 17.38
C THR A 294 -35.14 31.41 17.12
N SER A 295 -34.48 30.81 18.09
CA SER A 295 -33.10 30.29 17.96
C SER A 295 -33.06 28.82 18.34
N MET A 296 -32.14 28.08 17.69
CA MET A 296 -31.92 26.66 17.95
C MET A 296 -30.43 26.40 18.13
N PRO A 297 -29.99 25.70 19.18
CA PRO A 297 -28.61 25.27 19.31
C PRO A 297 -28.33 24.10 18.37
N ILE A 298 -27.13 24.10 17.77
CA ILE A 298 -26.64 23.02 16.93
C ILE A 298 -25.39 22.45 17.61
N ALA A 299 -25.47 21.21 18.06
CA ALA A 299 -24.31 20.53 18.60
C ALA A 299 -23.31 20.22 17.49
N LEU A 300 -22.05 20.49 17.74
CA LEU A 300 -20.93 20.22 16.86
C LEU A 300 -19.98 19.23 17.54
N ALA A 301 -19.42 18.32 16.77
CA ALA A 301 -18.35 17.43 17.21
C ALA A 301 -17.10 17.67 16.36
N THR A 302 -15.92 17.41 16.91
CA THR A 302 -14.66 17.50 16.19
C THR A 302 -13.83 16.25 16.38
N ASP A 303 -13.32 15.72 15.25
CA ASP A 303 -12.24 14.75 15.23
C ASP A 303 -10.94 15.53 15.00
N ARG A 304 -9.94 15.32 15.84
CA ARG A 304 -8.67 16.03 15.79
C ARG A 304 -7.52 15.06 15.60
N VAL A 305 -6.62 15.39 14.70
CA VAL A 305 -5.36 14.66 14.49
C VAL A 305 -4.22 15.64 14.77
N ASN A 306 -3.49 15.45 15.87
CA ASN A 306 -2.36 16.29 16.28
C ASN A 306 -2.67 17.79 16.38
N VAL A 307 -3.92 18.15 16.67
CA VAL A 307 -4.40 19.52 16.88
C VAL A 307 -5.02 19.62 18.27
N ASP A 308 -4.32 20.26 19.19
CA ASP A 308 -4.82 20.50 20.54
C ASP A 308 -5.32 21.94 20.73
N GLU A 309 -5.00 22.83 19.81
CA GLU A 309 -5.40 24.24 19.88
C GLU A 309 -6.92 24.42 19.79
N PRO A 310 -7.43 25.52 20.34
CA PRO A 310 -8.84 25.87 20.18
C PRO A 310 -9.22 26.03 18.70
N ILE A 311 -10.44 25.64 18.36
CA ILE A 311 -11.00 25.79 17.01
C ILE A 311 -12.22 26.71 17.07
N ASP A 312 -12.15 27.83 16.38
CA ASP A 312 -13.27 28.77 16.26
C ASP A 312 -14.12 28.37 15.03
N VAL A 313 -15.42 28.22 15.24
CA VAL A 313 -16.38 27.90 14.20
C VAL A 313 -17.28 29.10 13.97
N ILE A 314 -17.31 29.57 12.73
CA ILE A 314 -18.12 30.71 12.28
C ILE A 314 -18.96 30.33 11.07
N MET A 315 -20.11 30.95 10.93
CA MET A 315 -20.91 30.84 9.71
C MET A 315 -20.35 31.80 8.65
N SER A 316 -19.79 31.28 7.57
CA SER A 316 -19.15 32.11 6.53
C SER A 316 -20.13 32.73 5.54
N THR A 317 -21.25 32.05 5.26
CA THR A 317 -22.26 32.51 4.28
C THR A 317 -23.67 32.37 4.88
N PRO A 318 -24.10 33.30 5.78
CA PRO A 318 -25.44 33.23 6.33
C PRO A 318 -26.50 33.53 5.23
N THR A 319 -27.54 32.73 5.25
CA THR A 319 -28.75 33.04 4.44
C THR A 319 -29.39 34.31 5.01
N GLU A 320 -29.98 35.16 4.14
CA GLU A 320 -30.68 36.35 4.57
C GLU A 320 -31.70 36.06 5.67
N GLY A 321 -31.65 36.83 6.75
CA GLY A 321 -32.50 36.63 7.92
C GLY A 321 -32.06 35.56 8.91
N ILE A 322 -30.95 34.87 8.69
CA ILE A 322 -30.35 33.92 9.61
C ILE A 322 -29.06 34.50 10.19
N THR A 323 -28.90 34.40 11.49
CA THR A 323 -27.66 34.77 12.20
C THR A 323 -27.17 33.58 13.03
N ALA A 324 -25.89 33.35 13.09
CA ALA A 324 -25.27 32.40 14.00
C ALA A 324 -24.31 33.08 14.95
N ARG A 325 -24.27 32.63 16.20
CA ARG A 325 -23.22 33.01 17.13
C ARG A 325 -21.99 32.12 16.85
N PRO A 326 -20.80 32.70 16.80
CA PRO A 326 -19.59 31.89 16.77
C PRO A 326 -19.53 30.98 17.98
N CYS A 327 -19.08 29.75 17.78
CA CYS A 327 -18.77 28.85 18.89
C CYS A 327 -17.29 28.46 18.85
N ARG A 328 -16.78 27.96 19.97
CA ARG A 328 -15.39 27.60 20.13
C ARG A 328 -15.27 26.21 20.75
N PHE A 329 -14.51 25.36 20.11
CA PHE A 329 -14.00 24.17 20.76
C PHE A 329 -12.79 24.58 21.59
N GLU A 330 -12.82 24.36 22.87
CA GLU A 330 -11.67 24.57 23.73
C GLU A 330 -10.58 23.52 23.42
N ARG A 331 -9.38 23.77 23.94
CA ARG A 331 -8.23 22.88 23.79
C ARG A 331 -8.62 21.44 24.14
N GLY A 332 -8.36 20.50 23.21
CA GLY A 332 -8.66 19.08 23.39
C GLY A 332 -10.15 18.71 23.50
N SER A 333 -11.07 19.69 23.43
CA SER A 333 -12.50 19.40 23.54
C SER A 333 -13.04 18.72 22.27
N PRO A 334 -13.79 17.59 22.40
CA PRO A 334 -14.40 16.91 21.26
C PRO A 334 -15.75 17.50 20.84
N ALA A 335 -16.36 18.37 21.65
CA ALA A 335 -17.70 18.89 21.42
C ALA A 335 -17.85 20.39 21.75
N ALA A 336 -18.73 21.06 21.02
CA ALA A 336 -19.16 22.43 21.24
C ALA A 336 -20.63 22.61 20.82
N VAL A 337 -21.29 23.69 21.31
CA VAL A 337 -22.68 24.03 21.00
C VAL A 337 -22.80 25.49 20.57
#